data_18a362206d5b845c334a1ab46701abc3
#
_entry.id   18a362206d5b845c334a1ab46701abc3
#
_cell.length_a   1.000
_cell.length_b   1.000
_cell.length_c   1.000
_cell.angle_alpha   90.00
_cell.angle_beta   90.00
_cell.angle_gamma   90.00
#
_symmetry.space_group_name_H-M   'P 1'
#
loop_
_entity.id
_entity.type
_entity.pdbx_description
1 polymer ?
#
loop_
_entity_poly.entity_id
_entity_poly.type
_entity_poly.pdbx_seq_one_letter_code
_entity_poly.pdbx_strand_id
1 'polypeptide(L)'
;MSGIDAYKKTINQTATSRDTEYRLLAQVTSELMKAIDNKKGASNDPSKMAQVASALNWNKQVWDVFVEDCGTAGNQLPRDLRAAIVSLGIWVTKETAIALEGEGDLDSLV
;
A
#
# COMPACT_ATOMS: atom_id res chain seq x y z
N MET A 1 -12.89 -11.73 -3.22
CA MET A 1 -12.39 -10.68 -4.11
C MET A 1 -11.37 -9.84 -3.37
N SER A 2 -10.21 -9.62 -3.96
CA SER A 2 -9.19 -8.80 -3.31
C SER A 2 -9.51 -7.31 -3.41
N GLY A 3 -8.93 -6.48 -2.53
CA GLY A 3 -9.06 -5.03 -2.62
C GLY A 3 -8.51 -4.48 -3.93
N ILE A 4 -7.51 -5.14 -4.50
CA ILE A 4 -6.90 -4.77 -5.77
C ILE A 4 -7.88 -4.97 -6.93
N ASP A 5 -8.61 -6.07 -6.96
CA ASP A 5 -9.61 -6.31 -7.99
C ASP A 5 -10.75 -5.30 -7.93
N ALA A 6 -11.21 -4.98 -6.71
CA ALA A 6 -12.21 -3.95 -6.50
C ALA A 6 -11.74 -2.58 -6.97
N TYR A 7 -10.48 -2.24 -6.71
CA TYR A 7 -9.86 -0.99 -7.16
C TYR A 7 -9.84 -0.91 -8.69
N LYS A 8 -9.34 -1.95 -9.36
CA LYS A 8 -9.28 -2.00 -10.83
C LYS A 8 -10.66 -1.87 -11.46
N LYS A 9 -11.66 -2.56 -10.91
CA LYS A 9 -13.03 -2.49 -11.39
C LYS A 9 -13.61 -1.08 -11.24
N THR A 10 -13.38 -0.44 -10.12
CA THR A 10 -13.85 0.91 -9.85
C THR A 10 -13.25 1.92 -10.82
N ILE A 11 -11.94 1.83 -11.10
CA ILE A 11 -11.29 2.69 -12.09
C ILE A 11 -11.97 2.59 -13.44
N ASN A 12 -12.33 1.39 -13.87
CA ASN A 12 -12.96 1.17 -15.17
C ASN A 12 -14.41 1.68 -15.24
N GLN A 13 -15.07 1.86 -14.10
CA GLN A 13 -16.48 2.20 -14.02
C GLN A 13 -16.77 3.65 -13.63
N THR A 14 -15.82 4.37 -13.05
CA THR A 14 -16.02 5.72 -12.55
C THR A 14 -15.20 6.75 -13.31
N ALA A 15 -15.78 7.96 -13.40
CA ALA A 15 -15.10 9.09 -14.02
C ALA A 15 -13.99 9.69 -13.13
N THR A 16 -13.88 9.32 -11.83
CA THR A 16 -12.96 9.90 -10.87
C THR A 16 -12.05 8.84 -10.24
N SER A 17 -11.08 8.36 -11.02
CA SER A 17 -10.08 7.44 -10.53
C SER A 17 -9.26 8.03 -9.36
N ARG A 18 -9.10 9.35 -9.32
CA ARG A 18 -8.40 10.04 -8.22
C ARG A 18 -9.11 9.90 -6.88
N ASP A 19 -10.44 9.98 -6.87
CA ASP A 19 -11.22 9.77 -5.64
C ASP A 19 -11.07 8.35 -5.13
N THR A 20 -11.04 7.38 -6.04
CA THR A 20 -10.80 5.98 -5.70
C THR A 20 -9.41 5.77 -5.13
N GLU A 21 -8.38 6.35 -5.75
CA GLU A 21 -7.00 6.29 -5.28
C GLU A 21 -6.87 6.92 -3.89
N TYR A 22 -7.48 8.08 -3.68
CA TYR A 22 -7.47 8.75 -2.39
C TYR A 22 -8.09 7.87 -1.30
N ARG A 23 -9.26 7.29 -1.56
CA ARG A 23 -9.95 6.41 -0.60
C ARG A 23 -9.13 5.17 -0.29
N LEU A 24 -8.51 4.58 -1.31
CA LEU A 24 -7.70 3.38 -1.15
C LEU A 24 -6.46 3.68 -0.29
N LEU A 25 -5.77 4.77 -0.56
CA LEU A 25 -4.62 5.20 0.25
C LEU A 25 -5.03 5.52 1.67
N ALA A 26 -6.19 6.16 1.88
CA ALA A 26 -6.70 6.44 3.22
C ALA A 26 -7.00 5.16 4.00
N GLN A 27 -7.58 4.15 3.35
CA GLN A 27 -7.84 2.85 3.96
C GLN A 27 -6.55 2.14 4.34
N VAL A 28 -5.58 2.11 3.43
CA VAL A 28 -4.28 1.48 3.67
C VAL A 28 -3.55 2.19 4.82
N THR A 29 -3.56 3.51 4.84
CA THR A 29 -2.97 4.30 5.93
C THR A 29 -3.61 3.97 7.27
N SER A 30 -4.94 3.88 7.31
CA SER A 30 -5.68 3.50 8.50
C SER A 30 -5.27 2.11 9.01
N GLU A 31 -5.15 1.14 8.10
CA GLU A 31 -4.72 -0.21 8.47
C GLU A 31 -3.27 -0.26 8.97
N LEU A 32 -2.38 0.55 8.38
CA LEU A 32 -1.00 0.67 8.87
C LEU A 32 -0.94 1.29 10.26
N MET A 33 -1.77 2.30 10.53
CA MET A 33 -1.85 2.91 11.87
C MET A 33 -2.32 1.90 12.91
N LYS A 34 -3.31 1.09 12.58
CA LYS A 34 -3.76 -0.01 13.45
C LYS A 34 -2.65 -1.04 13.66
N ALA A 35 -1.88 -1.34 12.62
CA ALA A 35 -0.74 -2.25 12.72
C ALA A 35 0.35 -1.73 13.66
N ILE A 36 0.62 -0.42 13.63
CA ILE A 36 1.56 0.21 14.55
C ILE A 36 1.11 0.03 16.00
N ASP A 37 -0.17 0.30 16.28
CA ASP A 37 -0.73 0.11 17.62
C ASP A 37 -0.68 -1.36 18.05
N ASN A 38 -1.01 -2.28 17.16
CA ASN A 38 -0.95 -3.71 17.44
C ASN A 38 0.48 -4.17 17.74
N LYS A 39 1.46 -3.66 17.01
CA LYS A 39 2.87 -4.00 17.23
C LYS A 39 3.35 -3.60 18.61
N LYS A 40 2.93 -2.45 19.11
CA LYS A 40 3.31 -1.94 20.44
C LYS A 40 2.85 -2.85 21.58
N GLY A 41 1.74 -3.57 21.41
CA GLY A 41 1.20 -4.47 22.43
C GLY A 41 1.36 -5.95 22.16
N ALA A 42 2.10 -6.34 21.12
CA ALA A 42 1.90 -7.63 20.47
C ALA A 42 3.08 -8.59 20.47
N SER A 43 4.14 -8.35 21.26
CA SER A 43 5.38 -9.14 21.12
C SER A 43 5.19 -10.66 21.17
N ASN A 44 4.05 -11.15 21.66
CA ASN A 44 3.77 -12.60 21.78
C ASN A 44 2.35 -12.99 21.34
N ASP A 45 1.62 -12.13 20.63
CA ASP A 45 0.25 -12.46 20.20
C ASP A 45 0.24 -12.74 18.68
N PRO A 46 0.10 -14.04 18.26
CA PRO A 46 0.10 -14.38 16.84
C PRO A 46 -1.03 -13.72 16.05
N SER A 47 -2.18 -13.47 16.67
CA SER A 47 -3.29 -12.79 16.00
C SER A 47 -2.95 -11.37 15.63
N LYS A 48 -2.32 -10.62 16.52
CA LYS A 48 -1.88 -9.26 16.25
C LYS A 48 -0.75 -9.20 15.22
N MET A 49 0.18 -10.15 15.29
CA MET A 49 1.24 -10.27 14.30
C MET A 49 0.68 -10.55 12.91
N ALA A 50 -0.35 -11.39 12.80
CA ALA A 50 -1.04 -11.66 11.53
C ALA A 50 -1.73 -10.40 10.99
N GLN A 51 -2.32 -9.57 11.85
CA GLN A 51 -2.92 -8.30 11.43
C GLN A 51 -1.87 -7.32 10.91
N VAL A 52 -0.72 -7.25 11.55
CA VAL A 52 0.41 -6.41 11.10
C VAL A 52 0.88 -6.87 9.71
N ALA A 53 1.12 -8.16 9.54
CA ALA A 53 1.56 -8.72 8.26
C ALA A 53 0.52 -8.47 7.16
N SER A 54 -0.76 -8.62 7.46
CA SER A 54 -1.85 -8.36 6.52
C SER A 54 -1.87 -6.89 6.05
N ALA A 55 -1.73 -5.95 6.97
CA ALA A 55 -1.69 -4.53 6.64
C ALA A 55 -0.47 -4.18 5.77
N LEU A 56 0.69 -4.72 6.10
CA LEU A 56 1.93 -4.52 5.33
C LEU A 56 1.79 -5.07 3.92
N ASN A 57 1.26 -6.27 3.78
CA ASN A 57 1.06 -6.90 2.46
C ASN A 57 0.05 -6.14 1.63
N TRP A 58 -1.04 -5.66 2.22
CA TRP A 58 -2.03 -4.88 1.50
C TRP A 58 -1.45 -3.56 0.99
N ASN A 59 -0.72 -2.85 1.84
CA ASN A 59 -0.03 -1.62 1.42
C ASN A 59 0.91 -1.88 0.24
N LYS A 60 1.71 -2.94 0.30
CA LYS A 60 2.60 -3.33 -0.79
C LYS A 60 1.83 -3.61 -2.07
N GLN A 61 0.72 -4.35 -2.00
CA GLN A 61 -0.09 -4.67 -3.17
C GLN A 61 -0.66 -3.41 -3.83
N VAL A 62 -1.10 -2.44 -3.03
CA VAL A 62 -1.60 -1.16 -3.55
C VAL A 62 -0.49 -0.43 -4.30
N TRP A 63 0.69 -0.36 -3.74
CA TRP A 63 1.83 0.28 -4.39
C TRP A 63 2.28 -0.46 -5.65
N ASP A 64 2.22 -1.80 -5.66
CA ASP A 64 2.52 -2.61 -6.85
C ASP A 64 1.57 -2.25 -8.00
N VAL A 65 0.29 -2.05 -7.72
CA VAL A 65 -0.69 -1.62 -8.72
C VAL A 65 -0.37 -0.22 -9.25
N PHE A 66 -0.03 0.71 -8.39
CA PHE A 66 0.32 2.06 -8.81
C PHE A 66 1.57 2.06 -9.69
N VAL A 67 2.59 1.29 -9.35
CA VAL A 67 3.81 1.17 -10.15
C VAL A 67 3.50 0.55 -11.51
N GLU A 68 2.72 -0.51 -11.55
CA GLU A 68 2.29 -1.16 -12.79
C GLU A 68 1.53 -0.17 -13.69
N ASP A 69 0.62 0.58 -13.11
CA ASP A 69 -0.19 1.58 -13.83
C ASP A 69 0.68 2.67 -14.42
N CYS A 70 1.71 3.13 -13.71
CA CYS A 70 2.67 4.11 -14.20
C CYS A 70 3.47 3.61 -15.40
N GLY A 71 3.64 2.29 -15.55
CA GLY A 71 4.30 1.68 -16.69
C GLY A 71 3.40 1.46 -17.89
N THR A 72 2.10 1.68 -17.75
CA THR A 72 1.12 1.43 -18.81
C THR A 72 1.17 2.56 -19.85
N ALA A 73 1.10 2.19 -21.15
CA ALA A 73 1.12 3.12 -22.29
C ALA A 73 -0.12 3.98 -22.27
N GLY A 74 -0.82 4.45 -21.70
CA GLY A 74 -2.00 5.30 -21.61
C GLY A 74 -2.04 6.11 -20.32
N ASN A 75 -1.04 5.95 -19.49
CA ASN A 75 -0.98 6.68 -18.24
C ASN A 75 -0.73 8.17 -18.52
N GLN A 76 -1.63 9.02 -18.02
CA GLN A 76 -1.65 10.46 -18.32
C GLN A 76 -0.81 11.28 -17.33
N LEU A 77 -0.21 10.68 -16.34
CA LEU A 77 0.59 11.39 -15.35
C LEU A 77 1.89 11.91 -15.98
N PRO A 78 2.39 13.08 -15.55
CA PRO A 78 3.68 13.56 -15.98
C PRO A 78 4.80 12.55 -15.74
N ARG A 79 5.79 12.55 -16.61
CA ARG A 79 6.91 11.61 -16.54
C ARG A 79 7.63 11.63 -15.19
N ASP A 80 7.88 12.83 -14.66
CA ASP A 80 8.59 12.98 -13.38
C ASP A 80 7.78 12.42 -12.22
N LEU A 81 6.46 12.61 -12.26
CA LEU A 81 5.57 12.05 -11.23
C LEU A 81 5.52 10.52 -11.31
N ARG A 82 5.46 9.97 -12.53
CA ARG A 82 5.51 8.51 -12.71
C ARG A 82 6.82 7.93 -12.18
N ALA A 83 7.94 8.56 -12.47
CA ALA A 83 9.24 8.13 -11.97
C ALA A 83 9.29 8.19 -10.44
N ALA A 84 8.73 9.23 -9.83
CA ALA A 84 8.66 9.34 -8.37
C ALA A 84 7.81 8.23 -7.75
N ILE A 85 6.68 7.91 -8.34
CA ILE A 85 5.81 6.81 -7.86
C ILE A 85 6.53 5.47 -7.94
N VAL A 86 7.22 5.20 -9.04
CA VAL A 86 8.01 3.96 -9.20
C VAL A 86 9.10 3.88 -8.13
N SER A 87 9.82 4.97 -7.88
CA SER A 87 10.87 5.02 -6.86
C SER A 87 10.32 4.78 -5.47
N LEU A 88 9.18 5.39 -5.13
CA LEU A 88 8.50 5.16 -3.87
C LEU A 88 8.03 3.71 -3.73
N GLY A 89 7.51 3.12 -4.81
CA GLY A 89 7.07 1.73 -4.81
C GLY A 89 8.21 0.77 -4.53
N ILE A 90 9.40 1.01 -5.09
CA ILE A 90 10.59 0.22 -4.81
C ILE A 90 10.96 0.34 -3.33
N TRP A 91 10.97 1.55 -2.79
CA TRP A 91 11.25 1.79 -1.38
C TRP A 91 10.23 1.09 -0.48
N VAL A 92 8.94 1.19 -0.79
CA VAL A 92 7.86 0.51 -0.04
C VAL A 92 8.09 -1.00 -0.02
N THR A 93 8.47 -1.61 -1.14
CA THR A 93 8.75 -3.04 -1.23
C THR A 93 9.89 -3.44 -0.29
N LYS A 94 10.97 -2.67 -0.27
CA LYS A 94 12.12 -2.92 0.60
C LYS A 94 11.77 -2.76 2.07
N GLU A 95 11.09 -1.67 2.42
CA GLU A 95 10.69 -1.40 3.81
C GLU A 95 9.67 -2.42 4.32
N THR A 96 8.77 -2.88 3.46
CA THR A 96 7.80 -3.92 3.81
C THR A 96 8.51 -5.23 4.15
N ALA A 97 9.50 -5.63 3.37
CA ALA A 97 10.29 -6.83 3.65
C ALA A 97 11.01 -6.74 5.01
N ILE A 98 11.62 -5.59 5.30
CA ILE A 98 12.29 -5.33 6.57
C ILE A 98 11.30 -5.39 7.73
N ALA A 99 10.14 -4.77 7.57
CA ALA A 99 9.09 -4.74 8.60
C ALA A 99 8.53 -6.13 8.88
N LEU A 100 8.36 -6.96 7.84
CA LEU A 100 7.89 -8.35 7.99
C LEU A 100 8.89 -9.22 8.76
N GLU A 101 10.16 -8.88 8.73
CA GLU A 101 11.19 -9.55 9.52
C GLU A 101 11.23 -9.07 10.97
N GLY A 102 10.36 -8.15 11.36
CA GLY A 102 10.30 -7.58 12.71
C GLY A 102 11.24 -6.39 12.91
N GLU A 103 11.93 -5.96 11.87
CA GLU A 103 12.84 -4.83 11.90
C GLU A 103 12.22 -3.64 11.19
N GLY A 104 12.87 -2.48 11.29
CA GLY A 104 12.42 -1.28 10.61
C GLY A 104 11.33 -0.52 11.35
N ASP A 105 10.89 0.56 10.74
CA ASP A 105 9.95 1.52 11.31
C ASP A 105 8.65 1.56 10.50
N LEU A 106 7.57 1.08 11.10
CA LEU A 106 6.24 1.09 10.45
C LEU A 106 5.74 2.52 10.22
N ASP A 107 6.12 3.46 11.08
CA ASP A 107 5.70 4.86 10.94
C ASP A 107 6.13 5.45 9.61
N SER A 108 7.26 5.03 9.07
CA SER A 108 7.76 5.52 7.79
C SER A 108 6.89 5.08 6.60
N LEU A 109 6.08 4.03 6.75
CA LEU A 109 5.18 3.56 5.70
C LEU A 109 3.83 4.27 5.67
N VAL A 110 3.47 4.95 6.75
CA VAL A 110 2.24 5.72 6.82
C VAL A 110 2.38 7.01 6.01
#